data_258662f21a35d64b3009af30ae870124
#
_entry.id   258662f21a35d64b3009af30ae870124
#
_cell.length_a   1.000
_cell.length_b   1.000
_cell.length_c   1.000
_cell.angle_alpha   90.00
_cell.angle_beta   90.00
_cell.angle_gamma   90.00
#
_symmetry.space_group_name_H-M   'P 1'
#
loop_
_entity.id
_entity.type
_entity.pdbx_description
1 polymer ?
#
loop_
_entity_poly.entity_id
_entity_poly.type
_entity_poly.pdbx_seq_one_letter_code
_entity_poly.pdbx_strand_id
1 'polypeptide(L)'
;MKITIVGAGNAGCFTALHYAWWTRGSGIEIELIHNPSVSPEPVGQATVLEPPHLLFGALGFNWAENTIHATPKSGLVYEGWGKVNEKVSHPFPADRMGMHYCPWEMQNYILESGRFNVVEDDVDPKDVDADYVFDCRGKPKDFSEYKKLKNPINAAILANPNWNTLECLWSRHIATPDGWTFIIPTHPDSPSHDYCVGYLYNSDITSKEDAQQNCLDLFDVDIKKHLPFNNYVVKNPVVDDRIFLNGNRFFFIEPLESSATQTYLWWVRNSCDMILTKQKMFDDGIKEINTYIERIQNFVLWHYHFGSKYDTPFWKYAKTLTFKDPSFNIFLKKSRKVNRDDALYSSYGGKVDDRDESYAYWDLLSFKAWDEGMTRQLT
;
A
#
# COMPACT_ATOMS: atom_id res chain seq x y z
N MET A 1 25.32 -13.86 11.79
CA MET A 1 24.79 -12.86 10.85
C MET A 1 23.89 -11.93 11.63
N LYS A 2 24.06 -10.63 11.43
CA LYS A 2 23.24 -9.57 12.02
C LYS A 2 22.53 -8.81 10.89
N ILE A 3 21.22 -8.58 11.04
CA ILE A 3 20.40 -7.77 10.13
C ILE A 3 19.82 -6.64 10.96
N THR A 4 20.12 -5.40 10.57
CA THR A 4 19.65 -4.20 11.28
C THR A 4 18.68 -3.42 10.41
N ILE A 5 17.58 -3.00 10.98
CA ILE A 5 16.56 -2.16 10.37
C ILE A 5 16.67 -0.75 10.97
N VAL A 6 16.79 0.30 10.17
CA VAL A 6 16.87 1.68 10.61
C VAL A 6 15.60 2.43 10.26
N GLY A 7 14.85 2.82 11.29
CA GLY A 7 13.56 3.49 11.20
C GLY A 7 12.39 2.58 11.56
N ALA A 8 11.51 3.04 12.46
CA ALA A 8 10.37 2.27 12.97
C ALA A 8 9.01 2.69 12.40
N GLY A 9 8.96 3.29 11.22
CA GLY A 9 7.68 3.43 10.50
C GLY A 9 7.13 2.06 10.07
N ASN A 10 5.94 2.03 9.44
CA ASN A 10 5.31 0.78 9.00
C ASN A 10 6.29 -0.17 8.27
N ALA A 11 7.05 0.34 7.32
CA ALA A 11 8.00 -0.47 6.57
C ALA A 11 9.07 -1.11 7.46
N GLY A 12 9.64 -0.35 8.41
CA GLY A 12 10.65 -0.85 9.33
C GLY A 12 10.10 -1.89 10.30
N CYS A 13 8.97 -1.60 10.93
CA CYS A 13 8.31 -2.52 11.86
C CYS A 13 7.95 -3.86 11.18
N PHE A 14 7.31 -3.81 10.02
CA PHE A 14 6.98 -5.03 9.27
C PHE A 14 8.24 -5.76 8.74
N THR A 15 9.30 -5.05 8.35
CA THR A 15 10.56 -5.66 7.94
C THR A 15 11.19 -6.42 9.10
N ALA A 16 11.34 -5.78 10.27
CA ALA A 16 11.91 -6.40 11.46
C ALA A 16 11.12 -7.64 11.91
N LEU A 17 9.79 -7.51 11.96
CA LEU A 17 8.91 -8.60 12.34
C LEU A 17 9.00 -9.79 11.37
N HIS A 18 9.08 -9.52 10.08
CA HIS A 18 9.16 -10.54 9.04
C HIS A 18 10.46 -11.34 9.14
N TYR A 19 11.61 -10.63 9.26
CA TYR A 19 12.90 -11.28 9.44
C TYR A 19 12.97 -12.04 10.77
N ALA A 20 12.52 -11.45 11.87
CA ALA A 20 12.48 -12.12 13.16
C ALA A 20 11.64 -13.42 13.14
N TRP A 21 10.50 -13.38 12.45
CA TRP A 21 9.64 -14.55 12.29
C TRP A 21 10.29 -15.67 11.44
N TRP A 22 10.90 -15.30 10.32
CA TRP A 22 11.49 -16.28 9.41
C TRP A 22 12.80 -16.87 9.91
N THR A 23 13.58 -16.09 10.66
CA THR A 23 14.89 -16.52 11.17
C THR A 23 14.83 -17.05 12.60
N ARG A 24 13.64 -17.23 13.18
CA ARG A 24 13.50 -17.76 14.55
C ARG A 24 14.21 -19.10 14.70
N GLY A 25 15.04 -19.20 15.75
CA GLY A 25 15.83 -20.40 16.01
C GLY A 25 17.07 -20.59 15.14
N SER A 26 17.37 -19.68 14.21
CA SER A 26 18.55 -19.78 13.31
C SER A 26 19.84 -19.18 13.90
N GLY A 27 19.75 -18.44 15.01
CA GLY A 27 20.88 -17.68 15.56
C GLY A 27 21.19 -16.38 14.79
N ILE A 28 20.34 -15.95 13.87
CA ILE A 28 20.46 -14.66 13.19
C ILE A 28 19.91 -13.58 14.11
N GLU A 29 20.70 -12.55 14.35
CA GLU A 29 20.32 -11.39 15.16
C GLU A 29 19.53 -10.40 14.32
N ILE A 30 18.36 -10.00 14.82
CA ILE A 30 17.53 -8.94 14.23
C ILE A 30 17.45 -7.77 15.19
N GLU A 31 17.83 -6.60 14.71
CA GLU A 31 17.83 -5.35 15.47
C GLU A 31 17.07 -4.25 14.71
N LEU A 32 16.27 -3.48 15.42
CA LEU A 32 15.63 -2.30 14.87
C LEU A 32 16.11 -1.07 15.65
N ILE A 33 16.70 -0.11 14.92
CA ILE A 33 17.18 1.18 15.48
C ILE A 33 16.23 2.28 15.01
N HIS A 34 15.74 3.10 15.91
CA HIS A 34 14.89 4.22 15.56
C HIS A 34 15.07 5.43 16.45
N ASN A 35 14.84 6.61 15.88
CA ASN A 35 14.75 7.85 16.62
C ASN A 35 13.33 8.00 17.20
N PRO A 36 13.13 7.95 18.53
CA PRO A 36 11.80 8.02 19.15
C PRO A 36 11.11 9.38 18.97
N SER A 37 11.85 10.43 18.59
CA SER A 37 11.28 11.74 18.28
C SER A 37 10.61 11.82 16.91
N VAL A 38 10.77 10.78 16.06
CA VAL A 38 10.20 10.70 14.72
C VAL A 38 9.01 9.75 14.73
N SER A 39 7.81 10.30 14.76
CA SER A 39 6.58 9.54 14.70
C SER A 39 6.15 9.27 13.25
N PRO A 40 5.50 8.12 12.96
CA PRO A 40 4.80 7.91 11.68
C PRO A 40 3.75 8.99 11.43
N GLU A 41 3.43 9.24 10.17
CA GLU A 41 2.28 10.09 9.83
C GLU A 41 0.98 9.43 10.35
N PRO A 42 0.08 10.18 10.99
CA PRO A 42 -1.11 9.63 11.63
C PRO A 42 -2.25 9.26 10.65
N VAL A 43 -1.96 9.21 9.37
CA VAL A 43 -2.94 8.84 8.34
C VAL A 43 -3.35 7.39 8.54
N GLY A 44 -4.65 7.14 8.67
CA GLY A 44 -5.18 5.78 8.73
C GLY A 44 -4.67 4.94 7.56
N GLN A 45 -4.21 3.75 7.86
CA GLN A 45 -3.65 2.84 6.87
C GLN A 45 -4.62 1.71 6.56
N ALA A 46 -4.57 1.26 5.31
CA ALA A 46 -5.27 0.06 4.88
C ALA A 46 -4.27 -0.93 4.28
N THR A 47 -4.43 -2.21 4.60
CA THR A 47 -3.61 -3.27 4.01
C THR A 47 -4.37 -4.02 2.92
N VAL A 48 -3.65 -4.85 2.20
CA VAL A 48 -4.17 -6.02 1.51
C VAL A 48 -4.04 -7.26 2.41
N LEU A 49 -4.02 -8.46 1.87
CA LEU A 49 -4.20 -9.71 2.63
C LEU A 49 -2.99 -10.14 3.47
N GLU A 50 -1.77 -9.78 3.09
CA GLU A 50 -0.55 -10.33 3.69
C GLU A 50 -0.23 -9.81 5.10
N PRO A 51 -0.32 -8.51 5.41
CA PRO A 51 0.05 -7.99 6.72
C PRO A 51 -0.70 -8.62 7.90
N PRO A 52 -2.02 -8.85 7.87
CA PRO A 52 -2.69 -9.56 8.94
C PRO A 52 -2.14 -10.96 9.19
N HIS A 53 -1.80 -11.71 8.14
CA HIS A 53 -1.22 -13.06 8.30
C HIS A 53 0.14 -13.02 9.00
N LEU A 54 0.97 -12.03 8.73
CA LEU A 54 2.23 -11.84 9.44
C LEU A 54 1.99 -11.57 10.93
N LEU A 55 1.04 -10.69 11.27
CA LEU A 55 0.71 -10.39 12.66
C LEU A 55 0.14 -11.60 13.40
N PHE A 56 -0.77 -12.36 12.79
CA PHE A 56 -1.28 -13.61 13.36
C PHE A 56 -0.16 -14.61 13.64
N GLY A 57 0.69 -14.86 12.65
CA GLY A 57 1.77 -15.83 12.76
C GLY A 57 2.88 -15.42 13.72
N ALA A 58 3.35 -14.19 13.64
CA ALA A 58 4.51 -13.71 14.37
C ALA A 58 4.18 -13.24 15.80
N LEU A 59 3.03 -12.61 16.02
CA LEU A 59 2.67 -11.99 17.29
C LEU A 59 1.48 -12.65 17.98
N GLY A 60 0.76 -13.55 17.31
CA GLY A 60 -0.47 -14.12 17.84
C GLY A 60 -1.64 -13.12 17.89
N PHE A 61 -1.58 -12.06 17.06
CA PHE A 61 -2.68 -11.10 16.99
C PHE A 61 -4.00 -11.83 16.72
N ASN A 62 -5.04 -11.45 17.44
CA ASN A 62 -6.40 -11.91 17.17
C ASN A 62 -7.41 -10.76 17.35
N TRP A 63 -8.51 -10.84 16.64
CA TRP A 63 -9.52 -9.79 16.63
C TRP A 63 -10.27 -9.63 17.97
N ALA A 64 -10.32 -10.68 18.82
CA ALA A 64 -10.99 -10.62 20.10
C ALA A 64 -10.18 -9.86 21.17
N GLU A 65 -8.86 -9.83 21.00
CA GLU A 65 -7.92 -9.15 21.92
C GLU A 65 -7.22 -7.98 21.19
N ASN A 66 -7.94 -7.29 20.33
CA ASN A 66 -7.43 -6.21 19.50
C ASN A 66 -7.18 -4.94 20.34
N THR A 67 -5.95 -4.69 20.68
CA THR A 67 -5.51 -3.52 21.47
C THR A 67 -5.06 -2.32 20.63
N ILE A 68 -5.05 -2.46 19.30
CA ILE A 68 -4.59 -1.43 18.36
C ILE A 68 -5.72 -0.80 17.55
N HIS A 69 -6.96 -0.92 18.01
CA HIS A 69 -8.14 -0.39 17.35
C HIS A 69 -8.22 -0.72 15.83
N ALA A 70 -7.55 -1.80 15.41
CA ALA A 70 -7.59 -2.21 14.01
C ALA A 70 -9.00 -2.69 13.63
N THR A 71 -9.42 -2.44 12.41
CA THR A 71 -10.70 -2.92 11.89
C THR A 71 -10.49 -3.86 10.71
N PRO A 72 -11.31 -4.91 10.55
CA PRO A 72 -11.18 -5.80 9.42
C PRO A 72 -11.50 -5.07 8.11
N LYS A 73 -10.76 -5.39 7.06
CA LYS A 73 -11.00 -4.91 5.71
C LYS A 73 -11.45 -6.06 4.83
N SER A 74 -12.70 -6.02 4.37
CA SER A 74 -13.32 -7.07 3.57
C SER A 74 -13.19 -6.86 2.05
N GLY A 75 -12.65 -5.72 1.63
CA GLY A 75 -12.48 -5.37 0.22
C GLY A 75 -12.35 -3.88 -0.03
N LEU A 76 -12.55 -3.50 -1.28
CA LEU A 76 -12.55 -2.12 -1.76
C LEU A 76 -13.84 -1.82 -2.51
N VAL A 77 -14.30 -0.57 -2.40
CA VAL A 77 -15.45 -0.09 -3.16
C VAL A 77 -15.09 1.21 -3.88
N TYR A 78 -15.37 1.25 -5.16
CA TYR A 78 -15.19 2.40 -6.03
C TYR A 78 -16.55 3.05 -6.29
N GLU A 79 -16.68 4.32 -5.98
CA GLU A 79 -17.92 5.07 -6.12
C GLU A 79 -17.73 6.21 -7.14
N GLY A 80 -18.57 6.25 -8.17
CA GLY A 80 -18.49 7.24 -9.23
C GLY A 80 -17.32 7.11 -10.19
N TRP A 81 -16.56 5.99 -10.14
CA TRP A 81 -15.54 5.64 -11.12
C TRP A 81 -16.19 4.96 -12.33
N GLY A 82 -15.56 5.13 -13.51
CA GLY A 82 -16.20 4.70 -14.75
C GLY A 82 -17.41 5.55 -15.08
N LYS A 83 -18.25 5.07 -16.01
CA LYS A 83 -19.42 5.81 -16.49
C LYS A 83 -20.73 5.02 -16.40
N VAL A 84 -20.67 3.79 -15.94
CA VAL A 84 -21.78 2.84 -16.06
C VAL A 84 -22.42 2.52 -14.72
N ASN A 85 -21.62 2.20 -13.74
CA ASN A 85 -22.09 1.81 -12.41
C ASN A 85 -21.78 2.91 -11.38
N GLU A 86 -22.73 3.16 -10.49
CA GLU A 86 -22.50 4.09 -9.38
C GLU A 86 -21.46 3.57 -8.40
N LYS A 87 -21.50 2.24 -8.12
CA LYS A 87 -20.58 1.55 -7.23
C LYS A 87 -20.05 0.28 -7.88
N VAL A 88 -18.75 0.05 -7.71
CA VAL A 88 -18.05 -1.16 -8.11
C VAL A 88 -17.35 -1.75 -6.89
N SER A 89 -17.70 -2.96 -6.51
CA SER A 89 -17.12 -3.65 -5.37
C SER A 89 -16.07 -4.65 -5.79
N HIS A 90 -14.94 -4.66 -5.09
CA HIS A 90 -13.89 -5.66 -5.20
C HIS A 90 -13.75 -6.36 -3.85
N PRO A 91 -14.49 -7.46 -3.61
CA PRO A 91 -14.41 -8.22 -2.38
C PRO A 91 -13.09 -8.98 -2.28
N PHE A 92 -12.56 -9.09 -1.07
CA PHE A 92 -11.47 -10.03 -0.80
C PHE A 92 -12.03 -11.46 -0.70
N PRO A 93 -11.18 -12.50 -0.91
CA PRO A 93 -11.60 -13.88 -0.70
C PRO A 93 -12.20 -14.10 0.68
N ALA A 94 -13.22 -14.95 0.79
CA ALA A 94 -14.00 -15.13 2.01
C ALA A 94 -13.18 -15.63 3.23
N ASP A 95 -12.06 -16.31 2.97
CA ASP A 95 -11.13 -16.86 3.97
C ASP A 95 -10.00 -15.88 4.34
N ARG A 96 -9.97 -14.69 3.77
CA ARG A 96 -8.91 -13.70 3.95
C ARG A 96 -9.47 -12.31 4.11
N MET A 97 -8.81 -11.52 4.93
CA MET A 97 -9.12 -10.11 5.10
C MET A 97 -7.86 -9.28 5.20
N GLY A 98 -7.94 -8.05 4.76
CA GLY A 98 -6.99 -7.01 5.11
C GLY A 98 -7.34 -6.39 6.47
N MET A 99 -6.65 -5.33 6.81
CA MET A 99 -6.98 -4.53 7.99
C MET A 99 -6.83 -3.05 7.71
N HIS A 100 -7.57 -2.27 8.48
CA HIS A 100 -7.33 -0.85 8.66
C HIS A 100 -6.73 -0.66 10.05
N TYR A 101 -5.78 0.23 10.20
CA TYR A 101 -5.07 0.42 11.46
C TYR A 101 -4.45 1.82 11.57
N CYS A 102 -4.13 2.21 12.80
CA CYS A 102 -3.34 3.39 13.11
C CYS A 102 -1.84 3.06 13.05
N PRO A 103 -1.01 3.80 12.29
CA PRO A 103 0.44 3.57 12.23
C PRO A 103 1.13 3.63 13.58
N TRP A 104 0.72 4.50 14.49
CA TRP A 104 1.31 4.64 15.82
C TRP A 104 1.00 3.43 16.71
N GLU A 105 -0.25 3.00 16.74
CA GLU A 105 -0.67 1.83 17.52
C GLU A 105 0.01 0.56 17.01
N MET A 106 0.09 0.41 15.69
CA MET A 106 0.81 -0.70 15.06
C MET A 106 2.31 -0.67 15.35
N GLN A 107 2.94 0.51 15.30
CA GLN A 107 4.35 0.70 15.65
C GLN A 107 4.61 0.22 17.07
N ASN A 108 3.87 0.73 18.06
CA ASN A 108 4.03 0.37 19.46
C ASN A 108 3.81 -1.13 19.68
N TYR A 109 2.75 -1.68 19.12
CA TYR A 109 2.43 -3.10 19.21
C TYR A 109 3.55 -4.01 18.71
N ILE A 110 4.22 -3.61 17.61
CA ILE A 110 5.33 -4.39 17.06
C ILE A 110 6.61 -4.16 17.88
N LEU A 111 6.93 -2.93 18.27
CA LEU A 111 8.15 -2.63 19.04
C LEU A 111 8.12 -3.28 20.43
N GLU A 112 6.97 -3.31 21.09
CA GLU A 112 6.79 -3.91 22.42
C GLU A 112 6.68 -5.45 22.39
N SER A 113 6.67 -6.05 21.20
CA SER A 113 6.46 -7.50 21.04
C SER A 113 7.58 -8.39 21.59
N GLY A 114 8.79 -7.85 21.82
CA GLY A 114 9.96 -8.60 22.25
C GLY A 114 10.48 -9.62 21.23
N ARG A 115 10.09 -9.50 19.95
CA ARG A 115 10.48 -10.44 18.90
C ARG A 115 11.88 -10.18 18.32
N PHE A 116 12.43 -9.00 18.52
CA PHE A 116 13.75 -8.56 18.08
C PHE A 116 14.29 -7.49 19.04
N ASN A 117 15.58 -7.16 18.90
CA ASN A 117 16.20 -6.10 19.67
C ASN A 117 15.75 -4.72 19.16
N VAL A 118 15.39 -3.82 20.08
CA VAL A 118 15.00 -2.44 19.76
C VAL A 118 15.99 -1.49 20.41
N VAL A 119 16.56 -0.58 19.62
CA VAL A 119 17.52 0.44 20.06
C VAL A 119 16.99 1.83 19.71
N GLU A 120 16.95 2.72 20.68
CA GLU A 120 16.61 4.12 20.47
C GLU A 120 17.88 4.92 20.15
N ASP A 121 18.06 5.25 18.88
CA ASP A 121 19.19 6.04 18.39
C ASP A 121 18.87 6.67 17.02
N ASP A 122 19.66 7.67 16.61
CA ASP A 122 19.60 8.32 15.30
C ASP A 122 20.91 8.06 14.53
N VAL A 123 20.90 7.01 13.72
CA VAL A 123 22.11 6.52 13.03
C VAL A 123 21.99 6.66 11.52
N ASP A 124 23.14 6.83 10.84
CA ASP A 124 23.16 6.62 9.39
C ASP A 124 23.33 5.12 9.08
N PRO A 125 22.49 4.53 8.20
CA PRO A 125 22.61 3.13 7.80
C PRO A 125 24.01 2.70 7.30
N LYS A 126 24.82 3.64 6.81
CA LYS A 126 26.19 3.37 6.39
C LYS A 126 27.13 3.06 7.55
N ASP A 127 26.85 3.65 8.71
CA ASP A 127 27.68 3.54 9.91
C ASP A 127 27.27 2.37 10.81
N VAL A 128 26.17 1.67 10.46
CA VAL A 128 25.66 0.53 11.24
C VAL A 128 26.55 -0.70 11.04
N ASP A 129 27.02 -1.28 12.14
CA ASP A 129 27.77 -2.56 12.15
C ASP A 129 26.80 -3.75 12.09
N ALA A 130 26.51 -4.18 10.86
CA ALA A 130 25.66 -5.34 10.57
C ALA A 130 26.03 -5.94 9.20
N ASP A 131 25.74 -7.21 8.98
CA ASP A 131 25.95 -7.85 7.68
C ASP A 131 25.04 -7.23 6.61
N TYR A 132 23.76 -6.95 6.97
CA TYR A 132 22.79 -6.28 6.11
C TYR A 132 22.00 -5.23 6.89
N VAL A 133 21.64 -4.16 6.20
CA VAL A 133 20.89 -3.04 6.76
C VAL A 133 19.67 -2.73 5.90
N PHE A 134 18.53 -2.50 6.52
CA PHE A 134 17.34 -1.95 5.83
C PHE A 134 17.18 -0.47 6.22
N ASP A 135 17.32 0.44 5.25
CA ASP A 135 17.01 1.86 5.45
C ASP A 135 15.50 2.10 5.25
N CYS A 136 14.79 2.20 6.36
CA CYS A 136 13.35 2.46 6.45
C CYS A 136 13.04 3.86 7.01
N ARG A 137 13.96 4.82 6.94
CA ARG A 137 13.85 6.17 7.55
C ARG A 137 12.83 7.11 6.87
N GLY A 138 11.96 6.59 6.02
CA GLY A 138 10.88 7.35 5.41
C GLY A 138 11.33 8.17 4.20
N LYS A 139 10.61 9.27 3.90
CA LYS A 139 10.81 10.08 2.69
C LYS A 139 12.24 10.62 2.58
N PRO A 140 12.89 10.50 1.39
CA PRO A 140 14.21 11.08 1.17
C PRO A 140 14.18 12.61 1.23
N LYS A 141 15.29 13.21 1.69
CA LYS A 141 15.48 14.66 1.65
C LYS A 141 15.95 15.14 0.27
N ASP A 142 16.72 14.29 -0.43
CA ASP A 142 17.23 14.53 -1.78
C ASP A 142 16.64 13.49 -2.74
N PHE A 143 16.20 13.94 -3.91
CA PHE A 143 15.58 13.13 -4.94
C PHE A 143 16.47 12.92 -6.17
N SER A 144 17.75 13.30 -6.16
CA SER A 144 18.69 13.16 -7.28
C SER A 144 18.82 11.70 -7.75
N GLU A 145 18.76 10.75 -6.81
CA GLU A 145 18.83 9.31 -7.08
C GLU A 145 17.44 8.65 -7.29
N TYR A 146 16.41 9.46 -7.51
CA TYR A 146 15.04 8.97 -7.70
C TYR A 146 14.51 9.29 -9.10
N LYS A 147 13.64 8.43 -9.60
CA LYS A 147 12.83 8.66 -10.81
C LYS A 147 11.43 9.07 -10.40
N LYS A 148 10.87 10.09 -11.06
CA LYS A 148 9.46 10.45 -10.91
C LYS A 148 8.59 9.36 -11.57
N LEU A 149 7.60 8.87 -10.84
CA LEU A 149 6.56 7.99 -11.36
C LEU A 149 5.45 8.83 -12.00
N LYS A 150 4.85 8.30 -13.06
CA LYS A 150 3.65 8.90 -13.66
C LYS A 150 2.47 8.67 -12.74
N ASN A 151 1.83 9.74 -12.35
CA ASN A 151 0.63 9.69 -11.52
C ASN A 151 -0.12 11.01 -11.66
N PRO A 152 -1.45 11.03 -11.74
CA PRO A 152 -2.21 12.27 -11.87
C PRO A 152 -2.39 13.03 -10.55
N ILE A 153 -2.09 12.43 -9.40
CA ILE A 153 -2.28 12.99 -8.06
C ILE A 153 -0.93 13.38 -7.45
N ASN A 154 -0.88 14.51 -6.74
CA ASN A 154 0.33 15.00 -6.06
C ASN A 154 0.07 15.70 -4.72
N ALA A 155 -1.20 15.76 -4.26
CA ALA A 155 -1.55 16.37 -2.99
C ALA A 155 -2.76 15.69 -2.36
N ALA A 156 -2.87 15.78 -1.04
CA ALA A 156 -3.99 15.30 -0.26
C ALA A 156 -4.42 16.31 0.81
N ILE A 157 -5.71 16.39 1.05
CA ILE A 157 -6.31 17.02 2.21
C ILE A 157 -6.81 15.92 3.13
N LEU A 158 -6.32 15.89 4.36
CA LEU A 158 -6.73 14.92 5.36
C LEU A 158 -7.76 15.54 6.29
N ALA A 159 -8.78 14.78 6.63
CA ALA A 159 -9.93 15.27 7.37
C ALA A 159 -10.49 14.21 8.32
N ASN A 160 -11.17 14.70 9.35
CA ASN A 160 -11.97 13.93 10.28
C ASN A 160 -13.43 13.90 9.78
N PRO A 161 -14.07 12.74 9.66
CA PRO A 161 -15.48 12.63 9.32
C PRO A 161 -16.38 12.95 10.51
N ASN A 162 -17.53 13.63 10.25
CA ASN A 162 -18.59 13.86 11.23
C ASN A 162 -19.65 12.72 11.21
N TRP A 163 -19.30 11.55 10.70
CA TRP A 163 -20.14 10.35 10.65
C TRP A 163 -19.39 9.09 11.08
N ASN A 164 -20.11 8.03 11.39
CA ASN A 164 -19.52 6.74 11.72
C ASN A 164 -18.96 6.03 10.49
N THR A 165 -17.63 5.90 10.37
CA THR A 165 -16.97 5.22 9.25
C THR A 165 -17.07 3.68 9.34
N LEU A 166 -17.42 3.11 10.52
CA LEU A 166 -17.49 1.67 10.72
C LEU A 166 -18.77 1.03 10.15
N GLU A 167 -19.70 1.82 9.62
CA GLU A 167 -20.87 1.28 8.91
C GLU A 167 -20.49 0.45 7.66
N CYS A 168 -19.29 0.65 7.14
CA CYS A 168 -18.78 -0.08 5.99
C CYS A 168 -17.32 -0.50 6.24
N LEU A 169 -17.07 -1.79 6.42
CA LEU A 169 -15.72 -2.36 6.64
C LEU A 169 -14.89 -2.50 5.35
N TRP A 170 -15.20 -1.72 4.33
CA TRP A 170 -14.48 -1.65 3.06
C TRP A 170 -13.76 -0.33 2.95
N SER A 171 -12.54 -0.31 2.40
CA SER A 171 -11.94 0.96 1.98
C SER A 171 -12.78 1.52 0.83
N ARG A 172 -13.22 2.77 0.96
CA ARG A 172 -14.01 3.43 -0.09
C ARG A 172 -13.11 4.36 -0.89
N HIS A 173 -13.24 4.30 -2.20
CA HIS A 173 -12.55 5.14 -3.18
C HIS A 173 -13.59 5.92 -3.98
N ILE A 174 -13.86 7.15 -3.58
CA ILE A 174 -14.93 7.97 -4.15
C ILE A 174 -14.33 8.95 -5.15
N ALA A 175 -14.75 8.88 -6.41
CA ALA A 175 -14.34 9.86 -7.42
C ALA A 175 -14.86 11.24 -7.07
N THR A 176 -14.01 12.26 -7.25
CA THR A 176 -14.31 13.67 -7.01
C THR A 176 -14.00 14.49 -8.27
N PRO A 177 -14.42 15.76 -8.38
CA PRO A 177 -14.07 16.61 -9.52
C PRO A 177 -12.57 16.75 -9.75
N ASP A 178 -11.76 16.72 -8.66
CA ASP A 178 -10.33 17.03 -8.68
C ASP A 178 -9.44 15.79 -8.59
N GLY A 179 -10.05 14.60 -8.41
CA GLY A 179 -9.35 13.35 -8.19
C GLY A 179 -10.24 12.31 -7.54
N TRP A 180 -9.90 11.89 -6.33
CA TRP A 180 -10.68 10.92 -5.57
C TRP A 180 -10.44 11.06 -4.06
N THR A 181 -11.35 10.50 -3.28
CA THR A 181 -11.28 10.49 -1.81
C THR A 181 -11.23 9.07 -1.31
N PHE A 182 -10.26 8.76 -0.43
CA PHE A 182 -10.36 7.54 0.37
C PHE A 182 -11.16 7.80 1.64
N ILE A 183 -11.90 6.79 2.06
CA ILE A 183 -12.47 6.69 3.40
C ILE A 183 -12.00 5.36 3.99
N ILE A 184 -11.28 5.44 5.11
CA ILE A 184 -10.75 4.29 5.84
C ILE A 184 -11.57 4.11 7.10
N PRO A 185 -12.30 2.99 7.27
CA PRO A 185 -13.01 2.69 8.50
C PRO A 185 -12.03 2.61 9.68
N THR A 186 -12.16 3.53 10.63
CA THR A 186 -11.32 3.60 11.83
C THR A 186 -12.17 3.61 13.09
N HIS A 187 -11.68 2.96 14.14
CA HIS A 187 -12.31 3.04 15.42
C HIS A 187 -12.30 4.49 15.94
N PRO A 188 -13.39 5.00 16.57
CA PRO A 188 -13.43 6.38 17.07
C PRO A 188 -12.32 6.73 18.07
N ASP A 189 -11.88 5.75 18.87
CA ASP A 189 -10.80 5.94 19.85
C ASP A 189 -9.39 5.83 19.23
N SER A 190 -9.28 5.47 17.95
CA SER A 190 -7.98 5.41 17.25
C SER A 190 -7.47 6.80 16.92
N PRO A 191 -6.19 7.12 17.16
CA PRO A 191 -5.59 8.39 16.77
C PRO A 191 -5.69 8.70 15.27
N SER A 192 -5.86 7.69 14.43
CA SER A 192 -6.04 7.87 12.99
C SER A 192 -7.45 8.28 12.58
N HIS A 193 -8.40 8.32 13.51
CA HIS A 193 -9.77 8.76 13.21
C HIS A 193 -9.82 10.18 12.66
N ASP A 194 -8.97 11.07 13.19
CA ASP A 194 -8.81 12.45 12.71
C ASP A 194 -8.29 12.60 11.26
N TYR A 195 -7.81 11.49 10.65
CA TYR A 195 -7.14 11.49 9.34
C TYR A 195 -7.59 10.34 8.45
N CYS A 196 -8.78 9.82 8.67
CA CYS A 196 -9.28 8.65 7.96
C CYS A 196 -10.03 8.98 6.66
N VAL A 197 -10.24 10.25 6.37
CA VAL A 197 -10.73 10.76 5.08
C VAL A 197 -9.61 11.52 4.40
N GLY A 198 -9.29 11.17 3.16
CA GLY A 198 -8.26 11.84 2.39
C GLY A 198 -8.76 12.22 1.00
N TYR A 199 -8.90 13.53 0.76
CA TYR A 199 -9.24 14.10 -0.54
C TYR A 199 -7.96 14.30 -1.35
N LEU A 200 -7.76 13.48 -2.37
CA LEU A 200 -6.58 13.50 -3.23
C LEU A 200 -6.86 14.28 -4.51
N TYR A 201 -5.92 15.14 -4.88
CA TYR A 201 -6.08 16.02 -6.04
C TYR A 201 -4.75 16.34 -6.71
N ASN A 202 -4.80 17.04 -7.85
CA ASN A 202 -3.63 17.54 -8.54
C ASN A 202 -3.47 19.04 -8.31
N SER A 203 -2.45 19.45 -7.57
CA SER A 203 -2.20 20.86 -7.23
C SER A 203 -1.72 21.72 -8.41
N ASP A 204 -1.36 21.10 -9.54
CA ASP A 204 -1.04 21.81 -10.77
C ASP A 204 -2.32 22.15 -11.58
N ILE A 205 -3.48 21.58 -11.21
CA ILE A 205 -4.77 21.74 -11.90
C ILE A 205 -5.78 22.47 -11.02
N THR A 206 -5.86 22.10 -9.74
CA THR A 206 -6.81 22.67 -8.77
C THR A 206 -6.01 23.33 -7.65
N SER A 207 -6.35 24.56 -7.29
CA SER A 207 -5.71 25.23 -6.15
C SER A 207 -6.01 24.51 -4.83
N LYS A 208 -5.16 24.70 -3.83
CA LYS A 208 -5.40 24.15 -2.51
C LYS A 208 -6.73 24.63 -1.92
N GLU A 209 -7.02 25.89 -2.09
CA GLU A 209 -8.23 26.56 -1.58
C GLU A 209 -9.48 25.99 -2.25
N ASP A 210 -9.47 25.83 -3.57
CA ASP A 210 -10.60 25.22 -4.31
C ASP A 210 -10.77 23.74 -3.92
N ALA A 211 -9.67 22.99 -3.79
CA ALA A 211 -9.72 21.59 -3.36
C ALA A 211 -10.27 21.44 -1.93
N GLN A 212 -9.93 22.36 -1.02
CA GLN A 212 -10.50 22.40 0.32
C GLN A 212 -11.99 22.68 0.29
N GLN A 213 -12.42 23.67 -0.48
CA GLN A 213 -13.83 24.00 -0.62
C GLN A 213 -14.62 22.83 -1.22
N ASN A 214 -14.12 22.24 -2.31
CA ASN A 214 -14.75 21.06 -2.93
C ASN A 214 -14.84 19.87 -1.98
N CYS A 215 -13.84 19.68 -1.12
CA CYS A 215 -13.87 18.64 -0.08
C CYS A 215 -15.02 18.90 0.91
N LEU A 216 -15.15 20.12 1.43
CA LEU A 216 -16.21 20.50 2.36
C LEU A 216 -17.61 20.47 1.73
N ASP A 217 -17.73 20.80 0.45
CA ASP A 217 -19.00 20.76 -0.27
C ASP A 217 -19.49 19.33 -0.53
N LEU A 218 -18.56 18.37 -0.63
CA LEU A 218 -18.87 16.98 -0.94
C LEU A 218 -18.99 16.08 0.30
N PHE A 219 -18.31 16.44 1.39
CA PHE A 219 -18.21 15.60 2.59
C PHE A 219 -18.41 16.43 3.85
N ASP A 220 -19.14 15.88 4.79
CA ASP A 220 -19.29 16.45 6.14
C ASP A 220 -18.06 16.12 6.98
N VAL A 221 -17.02 16.93 6.87
CA VAL A 221 -15.69 16.67 7.46
C VAL A 221 -15.07 17.94 8.07
N ASP A 222 -14.17 17.74 9.03
CA ASP A 222 -13.28 18.76 9.55
C ASP A 222 -11.87 18.59 8.96
N ILE A 223 -11.41 19.56 8.18
CA ILE A 223 -10.06 19.53 7.60
C ILE A 223 -9.00 19.63 8.69
N LYS A 224 -8.05 18.69 8.72
CA LYS A 224 -6.97 18.61 9.71
C LYS A 224 -5.60 18.95 9.11
N LYS A 225 -5.29 18.46 7.92
CA LYS A 225 -3.94 18.60 7.36
C LYS A 225 -3.95 18.66 5.83
N HIS A 226 -3.00 19.37 5.26
CA HIS A 226 -2.68 19.37 3.83
C HIS A 226 -1.30 18.72 3.63
N LEU A 227 -1.20 17.73 2.74
CA LEU A 227 0.00 16.98 2.43
C LEU A 227 0.31 17.00 0.93
N PRO A 228 1.24 17.82 0.46
CA PRO A 228 1.81 17.68 -0.87
C PRO A 228 2.80 16.50 -0.89
N PHE A 229 2.79 15.74 -1.98
CA PHE A 229 3.70 14.61 -2.14
C PHE A 229 4.19 14.42 -3.57
N ASN A 230 5.28 13.69 -3.70
CA ASN A 230 5.80 13.21 -4.98
C ASN A 230 5.54 11.72 -5.12
N ASN A 231 5.30 11.28 -6.35
CA ASN A 231 5.31 9.86 -6.71
C ASN A 231 6.69 9.54 -7.29
N TYR A 232 7.41 8.60 -6.70
CA TYR A 232 8.81 8.33 -7.04
C TYR A 232 9.23 6.90 -6.73
N VAL A 233 10.33 6.48 -7.35
CA VAL A 233 11.07 5.26 -7.01
C VAL A 233 12.57 5.54 -7.09
N VAL A 234 13.35 4.95 -6.19
CA VAL A 234 14.81 5.04 -6.24
C VAL A 234 15.36 4.30 -7.47
N LYS A 235 16.45 4.78 -8.05
CA LYS A 235 17.11 4.14 -9.22
C LYS A 235 17.73 2.80 -8.85
N ASN A 236 18.38 2.73 -7.70
CA ASN A 236 18.96 1.50 -7.16
C ASN A 236 18.47 1.26 -5.71
N PRO A 237 17.69 0.21 -5.46
CA PRO A 237 17.16 -0.11 -4.14
C PRO A 237 18.16 -0.81 -3.21
N VAL A 238 19.35 -1.20 -3.69
CA VAL A 238 20.41 -1.81 -2.88
C VAL A 238 21.69 -1.01 -3.06
N VAL A 239 22.24 -0.52 -1.96
CA VAL A 239 23.49 0.27 -1.94
C VAL A 239 24.62 -0.59 -1.36
N ASP A 240 25.76 -0.62 -2.02
CA ASP A 240 26.97 -1.34 -1.60
C ASP A 240 26.71 -2.84 -1.28
N ASP A 241 25.80 -3.48 -2.02
CA ASP A 241 25.35 -4.88 -1.84
C ASP A 241 24.96 -5.24 -0.40
N ARG A 242 24.69 -4.26 0.43
CA ARG A 242 24.45 -4.41 1.88
C ARG A 242 23.25 -3.64 2.39
N ILE A 243 22.98 -2.43 1.87
CA ILE A 243 21.92 -1.56 2.39
C ILE A 243 20.71 -1.61 1.46
N PHE A 244 19.62 -2.16 1.96
CA PHE A 244 18.34 -2.27 1.24
C PHE A 244 17.45 -1.09 1.60
N LEU A 245 17.06 -0.27 0.62
CA LEU A 245 16.10 0.80 0.83
C LEU A 245 14.68 0.22 0.85
N ASN A 246 13.86 0.59 1.83
CA ASN A 246 12.50 0.08 1.95
C ASN A 246 11.50 1.16 2.39
N GLY A 247 10.20 0.90 2.20
CA GLY A 247 9.14 1.87 2.47
C GLY A 247 9.27 3.14 1.64
N ASN A 248 8.95 4.29 2.23
CA ASN A 248 9.05 5.59 1.55
C ASN A 248 10.52 6.00 1.25
N ARG A 249 11.50 5.30 1.79
CA ARG A 249 12.90 5.45 1.38
C ARG A 249 13.16 4.82 0.02
N PHE A 250 12.40 3.81 -0.35
CA PHE A 250 12.50 3.10 -1.61
C PHE A 250 11.58 3.71 -2.68
N PHE A 251 10.28 3.79 -2.41
CA PHE A 251 9.32 4.33 -3.35
C PHE A 251 8.10 4.92 -2.64
N PHE A 252 7.39 5.79 -3.36
CA PHE A 252 6.07 6.25 -2.98
C PHE A 252 5.19 6.42 -4.23
N ILE A 253 3.99 5.92 -4.16
CA ILE A 253 2.91 6.18 -5.10
C ILE A 253 1.63 6.44 -4.31
N GLU A 254 0.68 7.17 -4.87
CA GLU A 254 -0.61 7.40 -4.22
C GLU A 254 -1.23 6.11 -3.66
N PRO A 255 -2.09 6.22 -2.62
CA PRO A 255 -2.55 5.03 -1.86
C PRO A 255 -3.65 4.21 -2.56
N LEU A 256 -3.95 4.45 -3.83
CA LEU A 256 -4.92 3.64 -4.58
C LEU A 256 -4.53 2.16 -4.46
N GLU A 257 -5.48 1.32 -4.07
CA GLU A 257 -5.31 -0.12 -3.89
C GLU A 257 -4.38 -0.56 -2.74
N SER A 258 -4.05 0.34 -1.80
CA SER A 258 -3.18 0.02 -0.65
C SER A 258 -1.81 -0.58 -1.05
N SER A 259 -1.26 -0.12 -2.18
CA SER A 259 -0.07 -0.69 -2.83
C SER A 259 1.21 -0.60 -2.00
N ALA A 260 1.33 0.42 -1.14
CA ALA A 260 2.57 0.66 -0.39
C ALA A 260 2.95 -0.51 0.52
N THR A 261 2.04 -0.93 1.42
CA THR A 261 2.29 -2.01 2.38
C THR A 261 2.64 -3.32 1.69
N GLN A 262 1.89 -3.67 0.63
CA GLN A 262 2.17 -4.87 -0.15
C GLN A 262 3.55 -4.83 -0.81
N THR A 263 3.96 -3.67 -1.32
CA THR A 263 5.23 -3.53 -2.02
C THR A 263 6.42 -3.73 -1.10
N TYR A 264 6.43 -3.07 0.07
CA TYR A 264 7.59 -3.25 0.94
C TYR A 264 7.64 -4.64 1.59
N LEU A 265 6.53 -5.32 1.81
CA LEU A 265 6.53 -6.73 2.22
C LEU A 265 7.01 -7.65 1.09
N TRP A 266 6.55 -7.44 -0.13
CA TRP A 266 7.05 -8.18 -1.28
C TRP A 266 8.56 -8.02 -1.45
N TRP A 267 9.07 -6.78 -1.29
CA TRP A 267 10.50 -6.51 -1.33
C TRP A 267 11.27 -7.21 -0.22
N VAL A 268 10.74 -7.20 1.01
CA VAL A 268 11.33 -7.94 2.14
C VAL A 268 11.43 -9.44 1.83
N ARG A 269 10.38 -10.06 1.29
CA ARG A 269 10.41 -11.50 0.92
C ARG A 269 11.45 -11.79 -0.15
N ASN A 270 11.53 -10.98 -1.20
CA ASN A 270 12.58 -11.12 -2.22
C ASN A 270 13.98 -10.93 -1.64
N SER A 271 14.16 -10.01 -0.70
CA SER A 271 15.45 -9.84 -0.02
C SER A 271 15.84 -11.06 0.81
N CYS A 272 14.89 -11.80 1.37
CA CYS A 272 15.18 -13.07 2.04
C CYS A 272 15.80 -14.09 1.08
N ASP A 273 15.31 -14.18 -0.16
CA ASP A 273 15.89 -15.08 -1.17
C ASP A 273 17.32 -14.67 -1.57
N MET A 274 17.63 -13.38 -1.51
CA MET A 274 18.99 -12.86 -1.75
C MET A 274 19.92 -13.02 -0.54
N ILE A 275 19.41 -12.75 0.66
CA ILE A 275 20.21 -12.68 1.91
C ILE A 275 20.34 -14.02 2.60
N LEU A 276 19.22 -14.71 2.85
CA LEU A 276 19.16 -15.90 3.68
C LEU A 276 19.42 -17.18 2.91
N THR A 277 18.69 -17.40 1.83
CA THR A 277 18.76 -18.65 1.06
C THR A 277 19.80 -18.63 -0.06
N LYS A 278 20.23 -17.43 -0.47
CA LYS A 278 21.14 -17.21 -1.61
C LYS A 278 20.63 -17.81 -2.94
N GLN A 279 19.32 -17.99 -3.05
CA GLN A 279 18.68 -18.55 -4.25
C GLN A 279 18.52 -17.51 -5.37
N LYS A 280 18.69 -16.22 -5.05
CA LYS A 280 18.54 -15.12 -6.00
C LYS A 280 19.75 -14.20 -5.95
N MET A 281 20.26 -13.83 -7.12
CA MET A 281 21.29 -12.80 -7.24
C MET A 281 20.70 -11.40 -7.03
N PHE A 282 21.49 -10.44 -6.54
CA PHE A 282 21.03 -9.08 -6.29
C PHE A 282 20.48 -8.41 -7.55
N ASP A 283 21.18 -8.54 -8.69
CA ASP A 283 20.74 -7.96 -9.96
C ASP A 283 19.37 -8.48 -10.40
N ASP A 284 19.10 -9.77 -10.21
CA ASP A 284 17.80 -10.38 -10.53
C ASP A 284 16.70 -9.84 -9.59
N GLY A 285 16.97 -9.77 -8.30
CA GLY A 285 16.04 -9.21 -7.32
C GLY A 285 15.74 -7.73 -7.58
N ILE A 286 16.76 -6.94 -7.92
CA ILE A 286 16.62 -5.52 -8.28
C ILE A 286 15.79 -5.38 -9.57
N LYS A 287 16.03 -6.20 -10.58
CA LYS A 287 15.26 -6.20 -11.82
C LYS A 287 13.78 -6.56 -11.57
N GLU A 288 13.54 -7.56 -10.74
CA GLU A 288 12.17 -7.98 -10.40
C GLU A 288 11.41 -6.88 -9.65
N ILE A 289 12.01 -6.24 -8.65
CA ILE A 289 11.31 -5.18 -7.90
C ILE A 289 11.06 -3.96 -8.79
N ASN A 290 11.98 -3.60 -9.66
CA ASN A 290 11.76 -2.51 -10.60
C ASN A 290 10.60 -2.81 -11.56
N THR A 291 10.53 -4.05 -12.08
CA THR A 291 9.40 -4.51 -12.91
C THR A 291 8.09 -4.47 -12.12
N TYR A 292 8.12 -4.87 -10.86
CA TYR A 292 6.95 -4.85 -9.97
C TYR A 292 6.42 -3.44 -9.75
N ILE A 293 7.31 -2.46 -9.49
CA ILE A 293 6.94 -1.05 -9.34
C ILE A 293 6.35 -0.48 -10.65
N GLU A 294 6.92 -0.80 -11.79
CA GLU A 294 6.37 -0.40 -13.09
C GLU A 294 4.94 -0.96 -13.29
N ARG A 295 4.71 -2.21 -12.91
CA ARG A 295 3.38 -2.83 -12.96
C ARG A 295 2.39 -2.16 -12.02
N ILE A 296 2.80 -1.78 -10.80
CA ILE A 296 1.96 -1.02 -9.88
C ILE A 296 1.58 0.34 -10.49
N GLN A 297 2.54 1.09 -11.02
CA GLN A 297 2.26 2.35 -11.70
C GLN A 297 1.25 2.16 -12.85
N ASN A 298 1.45 1.16 -13.72
CA ASN A 298 0.57 0.89 -14.84
C ASN A 298 -0.84 0.50 -14.37
N PHE A 299 -0.93 -0.28 -13.30
CA PHE A 299 -2.18 -0.68 -12.69
C PHE A 299 -2.95 0.53 -12.11
N VAL A 300 -2.28 1.43 -11.41
CA VAL A 300 -2.88 2.68 -10.92
C VAL A 300 -3.36 3.53 -12.10
N LEU A 301 -2.55 3.75 -13.12
CA LEU A 301 -2.93 4.51 -14.32
C LEU A 301 -4.10 3.88 -15.07
N TRP A 302 -4.19 2.56 -15.08
CA TRP A 302 -5.31 1.85 -15.71
C TRP A 302 -6.66 2.19 -15.07
N HIS A 303 -6.72 2.34 -13.74
CA HIS A 303 -7.94 2.79 -13.06
C HIS A 303 -8.40 4.16 -13.56
N TYR A 304 -7.49 5.11 -13.74
CA TYR A 304 -7.83 6.43 -14.26
C TYR A 304 -8.33 6.42 -15.72
N HIS A 305 -7.96 5.42 -16.52
CA HIS A 305 -8.46 5.29 -17.89
C HIS A 305 -9.96 5.02 -17.96
N PHE A 306 -10.56 4.43 -16.95
CA PHE A 306 -12.01 4.30 -16.89
C PHE A 306 -12.69 5.67 -16.77
N GLY A 307 -12.01 6.67 -16.20
CA GLY A 307 -12.55 7.97 -15.87
C GLY A 307 -13.54 7.92 -14.71
N SER A 308 -14.44 8.85 -14.68
CA SER A 308 -15.44 8.95 -13.63
C SER A 308 -16.73 9.59 -14.18
N LYS A 309 -17.71 9.77 -13.28
CA LYS A 309 -18.93 10.56 -13.56
C LYS A 309 -18.64 12.03 -13.84
N TYR A 310 -17.44 12.53 -13.54
CA TYR A 310 -17.03 13.91 -13.74
C TYR A 310 -16.27 14.10 -15.06
N ASP A 311 -16.55 15.22 -15.77
CA ASP A 311 -15.84 15.63 -17.01
C ASP A 311 -15.03 16.91 -16.75
N THR A 312 -14.13 16.86 -15.80
CA THR A 312 -13.31 17.99 -15.35
C THR A 312 -11.92 18.03 -16.00
N PRO A 313 -11.18 19.14 -15.89
CA PRO A 313 -9.79 19.22 -16.33
C PRO A 313 -8.92 18.11 -15.74
N PHE A 314 -9.11 17.74 -14.45
CA PHE A 314 -8.39 16.66 -13.81
C PHE A 314 -8.60 15.32 -14.54
N TRP A 315 -9.84 14.89 -14.75
CA TRP A 315 -10.16 13.61 -15.39
C TRP A 315 -9.75 13.55 -16.85
N LYS A 316 -9.77 14.70 -17.56
CA LYS A 316 -9.20 14.80 -18.91
C LYS A 316 -7.70 14.60 -18.89
N TYR A 317 -6.99 15.27 -17.98
CA TYR A 317 -5.55 15.10 -17.81
C TYR A 317 -5.18 13.67 -17.42
N ALA A 318 -5.83 13.09 -16.41
CA ALA A 318 -5.53 11.75 -15.91
C ALA A 318 -5.57 10.68 -17.03
N LYS A 319 -6.51 10.80 -17.96
CA LYS A 319 -6.60 9.90 -19.13
C LYS A 319 -5.47 10.06 -20.15
N THR A 320 -4.74 11.17 -20.13
CA THR A 320 -3.58 11.36 -21.04
C THR A 320 -2.34 10.62 -20.56
N LEU A 321 -2.30 10.19 -19.28
CA LEU A 321 -1.18 9.48 -18.69
C LEU A 321 -1.20 8.01 -19.11
N THR A 322 -0.61 7.73 -20.27
CA THR A 322 -0.59 6.39 -20.85
C THR A 322 0.66 5.60 -20.45
N PHE A 323 0.56 4.30 -20.50
CA PHE A 323 1.66 3.35 -20.38
C PHE A 323 1.67 2.36 -21.56
N LYS A 324 2.82 1.74 -21.79
CA LYS A 324 2.98 0.69 -22.81
C LYS A 324 3.55 -0.55 -22.14
N ASP A 325 2.71 -1.54 -21.93
CA ASP A 325 3.11 -2.84 -21.39
C ASP A 325 2.36 -3.95 -22.12
N PRO A 326 3.01 -4.67 -23.05
CA PRO A 326 2.38 -5.79 -23.74
C PRO A 326 1.90 -6.89 -22.80
N SER A 327 2.61 -7.11 -21.67
CA SER A 327 2.24 -8.13 -20.68
C SER A 327 0.92 -7.80 -20.00
N PHE A 328 0.66 -6.52 -19.73
CA PHE A 328 -0.61 -6.05 -19.20
C PHE A 328 -1.79 -6.38 -20.13
N ASN A 329 -1.63 -6.11 -21.43
CA ASN A 329 -2.69 -6.39 -22.40
C ASN A 329 -2.99 -7.88 -22.54
N ILE A 330 -1.96 -8.72 -22.45
CA ILE A 330 -2.11 -10.19 -22.46
C ILE A 330 -2.86 -10.61 -21.18
N PHE A 331 -2.44 -10.13 -20.04
CA PHE A 331 -3.04 -10.41 -18.74
C PHE A 331 -4.53 -9.99 -18.70
N LEU A 332 -4.85 -8.77 -19.14
CA LEU A 332 -6.22 -8.26 -19.20
C LEU A 332 -7.12 -9.09 -20.16
N LYS A 333 -6.59 -9.55 -21.30
CA LYS A 333 -7.32 -10.46 -22.20
C LYS A 333 -7.61 -11.81 -21.53
N LYS A 334 -6.69 -12.34 -20.72
CA LYS A 334 -6.90 -13.57 -19.96
C LYS A 334 -7.95 -13.34 -18.86
N SER A 335 -7.86 -12.25 -18.10
CA SER A 335 -8.82 -11.94 -17.03
C SER A 335 -10.27 -11.90 -17.53
N ARG A 336 -10.50 -11.35 -18.72
CA ARG A 336 -11.84 -11.31 -19.35
C ARG A 336 -12.42 -12.69 -19.67
N LYS A 337 -11.57 -13.71 -19.79
CA LYS A 337 -11.97 -15.09 -20.14
C LYS A 337 -12.16 -16.00 -18.94
N VAL A 338 -11.67 -15.61 -17.77
CA VAL A 338 -11.80 -16.42 -16.55
C VAL A 338 -13.26 -16.59 -16.19
N ASN A 339 -13.69 -17.82 -15.91
CA ASN A 339 -15.01 -18.09 -15.36
C ASN A 339 -14.98 -17.87 -13.83
N ARG A 340 -15.92 -17.06 -13.31
CA ARG A 340 -16.03 -16.81 -11.86
C ARG A 340 -16.31 -18.08 -11.07
N ASP A 341 -17.09 -19.01 -11.63
CA ASP A 341 -17.47 -20.25 -10.96
C ASP A 341 -16.25 -21.18 -10.81
N ASP A 342 -15.39 -21.27 -11.84
CA ASP A 342 -14.16 -22.07 -11.80
C ASP A 342 -13.18 -21.52 -10.76
N ALA A 343 -13.14 -20.23 -10.59
CA ALA A 343 -12.24 -19.56 -9.65
C ALA A 343 -12.74 -19.62 -8.19
N LEU A 344 -14.06 -19.59 -7.95
CA LEU A 344 -14.64 -19.88 -6.64
C LEU A 344 -14.33 -21.31 -6.20
N TYR A 345 -14.41 -22.27 -7.14
CA TYR A 345 -14.08 -23.68 -6.87
C TYR A 345 -12.61 -23.87 -6.51
N SER A 346 -11.70 -23.09 -7.09
CA SER A 346 -10.27 -23.14 -6.81
C SER A 346 -9.89 -22.57 -5.46
N SER A 347 -10.61 -21.56 -4.96
CA SER A 347 -10.38 -20.98 -3.63
C SER A 347 -10.74 -21.95 -2.50
N TYR A 348 -11.56 -22.97 -2.75
CA TYR A 348 -11.97 -24.01 -1.80
C TYR A 348 -11.11 -25.30 -1.85
N GLY A 349 -9.92 -25.29 -2.44
CA GLY A 349 -8.98 -26.41 -2.40
C GLY A 349 -8.85 -27.21 -3.69
N GLY A 350 -9.49 -26.81 -4.77
CA GLY A 350 -9.22 -27.31 -6.12
C GLY A 350 -7.83 -26.81 -6.58
N LYS A 351 -7.06 -27.68 -7.21
CA LYS A 351 -5.80 -27.30 -7.86
C LYS A 351 -6.09 -26.28 -8.94
N VAL A 352 -5.73 -25.02 -8.74
CA VAL A 352 -5.53 -24.06 -9.81
C VAL A 352 -4.06 -23.75 -9.85
N ASP A 353 -3.39 -24.28 -10.84
CA ASP A 353 -2.01 -23.98 -11.19
C ASP A 353 -1.83 -22.52 -11.68
N ASP A 354 -2.89 -21.72 -11.71
CA ASP A 354 -2.90 -20.35 -12.22
C ASP A 354 -2.66 -19.29 -11.14
N ARG A 355 -2.26 -19.66 -9.91
CA ARG A 355 -1.86 -18.70 -8.87
C ARG A 355 -0.61 -17.89 -9.24
N ASP A 356 0.14 -18.31 -10.26
CA ASP A 356 1.31 -17.62 -10.77
C ASP A 356 0.97 -16.47 -11.73
N GLU A 357 -0.29 -16.32 -12.14
CA GLU A 357 -0.71 -15.24 -13.02
C GLU A 357 -1.28 -14.07 -12.21
N SER A 358 -0.38 -13.22 -11.73
CA SER A 358 -0.75 -11.92 -11.17
C SER A 358 -0.12 -10.78 -11.98
N TYR A 359 -0.81 -9.65 -12.03
CA TYR A 359 -0.23 -8.40 -12.47
C TYR A 359 -0.15 -7.44 -11.27
N ALA A 360 1.05 -6.93 -11.00
CA ALA A 360 1.36 -6.38 -9.69
C ALA A 360 1.12 -7.44 -8.59
N TYR A 361 0.09 -7.31 -7.78
CA TYR A 361 -0.25 -8.24 -6.68
C TYR A 361 -1.70 -8.74 -6.75
N TRP A 362 -2.39 -8.45 -7.83
CA TRP A 362 -3.78 -8.87 -8.04
C TRP A 362 -3.90 -9.93 -9.12
N ASP A 363 -4.81 -10.85 -8.93
CA ASP A 363 -5.09 -11.96 -9.81
C ASP A 363 -6.03 -11.60 -10.98
N LEU A 364 -6.27 -12.56 -11.83
CA LEU A 364 -7.14 -12.42 -13.01
C LEU A 364 -8.59 -12.06 -12.64
N LEU A 365 -9.09 -12.54 -11.50
CA LEU A 365 -10.47 -12.26 -11.05
C LEU A 365 -10.65 -10.84 -10.58
N SER A 366 -9.67 -10.31 -9.86
CA SER A 366 -9.64 -8.94 -9.43
C SER A 366 -9.72 -7.99 -10.64
N PHE A 367 -8.87 -8.23 -11.65
CA PHE A 367 -8.90 -7.45 -12.89
C PHE A 367 -10.21 -7.58 -13.66
N LYS A 368 -10.80 -8.78 -13.68
CA LYS A 368 -12.13 -8.98 -14.27
C LYS A 368 -13.21 -8.17 -13.55
N ALA A 369 -13.18 -8.18 -12.21
CA ALA A 369 -14.15 -7.43 -11.40
C ALA A 369 -14.09 -5.92 -11.70
N TRP A 370 -12.91 -5.32 -11.78
CA TRP A 370 -12.75 -3.91 -12.14
C TRP A 370 -13.13 -3.63 -13.60
N ASP A 371 -12.62 -4.43 -14.56
CA ASP A 371 -12.90 -4.21 -15.98
C ASP A 371 -14.41 -4.30 -16.27
N GLU A 372 -15.10 -5.28 -15.73
CA GLU A 372 -16.55 -5.41 -15.89
C GLU A 372 -17.29 -4.32 -15.11
N GLY A 373 -16.94 -4.10 -13.83
CA GLY A 373 -17.64 -3.15 -12.97
C GLY A 373 -17.56 -1.71 -13.47
N MET A 374 -16.41 -1.30 -14.03
CA MET A 374 -16.19 0.08 -14.47
C MET A 374 -16.53 0.31 -15.95
N THR A 375 -16.64 -0.74 -16.79
CA THR A 375 -16.90 -0.61 -18.23
C THR A 375 -18.22 -1.16 -18.69
N ARG A 376 -18.86 -2.05 -17.93
CA ARG A 376 -20.11 -2.75 -18.31
C ARG A 376 -21.14 -2.66 -17.20
N GLN A 377 -22.42 -2.72 -17.54
CA GLN A 377 -23.46 -2.95 -16.54
C GLN A 377 -23.24 -4.32 -15.88
N LEU A 378 -23.20 -4.33 -14.57
CA LEU A 378 -23.24 -5.56 -13.80
C LEU A 378 -24.65 -6.15 -13.97
N THR A 379 -24.76 -7.27 -14.68
CA THR A 379 -26.02 -8.02 -14.84
C THR A 379 -26.33 -8.81 -13.59
#